data_aa5d85c9934108542f65aea5e7654075
#
_entry.id   aa5d85c9934108542f65aea5e7654075
#
_cell.length_a   1.000
_cell.length_b   1.000
_cell.length_c   1.000
_cell.angle_alpha   90.00
_cell.angle_beta   90.00
_cell.angle_gamma   90.00
#
_symmetry.space_group_name_H-M   'P 1'
#
loop_
_entity.id
_entity.type
_entity.pdbx_description
1 polymer ?
#
loop_
_entity_poly.entity_id
_entity_poly.type
_entity_poly.pdbx_seq_one_letter_code
_entity_poly.pdbx_strand_id
1 'polypeptide(L)'
;MTNAKILVAHISENDIDEAIRKVKRVNEKSGPFDLIVVPIQSFDEMVNLNTDDLPQLLLISSDKNSGSKSKKISENVTLLYNFGTYKLTNGITLSYLTYPREILQEQRKIVLNEFSKIDSEVDVLITKEWGLPISEKCTRLSGSEIIDELAKKLQARYHFAFSDEMSFYELEPFKWESGRLSRFLNIPKYGSGKKWAYAFNMSIEDNGKDESEPPNLIANPYISVITDSNKRPLETGTDNLIDASLQLSINGEKNKNKKIRTILPSSCHFCFSNPNLEDHMIISIGKLVYLTTAKGPLSVPKGDMDISGHCLIIPIEHIPKLDPSKNAELAQSILAYESSLVKMNYVKFDMCTIVFEIQSERSIHFHKQVIPIPKYLILKFFSALDRQVHFNNEKFTRNAKLEFQTYDSHSSKEYVDLINKQSVNYLQFTVYETPESHPKIHLATFNADETIDLQFGRRVLAFLLNLPRRVKWNSTTCLQTKQQESTETEKFQKAYKDYDISITES
;
A
#
# COMPACT_ATOMS: atom_id res chain seq x y z
N MET A 1 -7.35 35.08 18.58
CA MET A 1 -7.37 33.60 18.42
C MET A 1 -6.48 33.02 19.49
N THR A 2 -7.04 32.29 20.43
CA THR A 2 -6.29 31.63 21.49
C THR A 2 -5.69 30.34 20.92
N ASN A 3 -4.38 30.31 20.76
CA ASN A 3 -3.65 29.13 20.26
C ASN A 3 -3.07 28.37 21.45
N ALA A 4 -3.21 27.05 21.45
CA ALA A 4 -2.52 26.17 22.37
C ALA A 4 -1.28 25.58 21.71
N LYS A 5 -0.16 25.61 22.42
CA LYS A 5 1.10 24.97 22.01
C LYS A 5 1.24 23.62 22.69
N ILE A 6 1.26 22.56 21.90
CA ILE A 6 1.20 21.18 22.39
C ILE A 6 2.49 20.46 22.03
N LEU A 7 3.03 19.67 22.96
CA LEU A 7 4.12 18.73 22.74
C LEU A 7 3.61 17.29 22.90
N VAL A 8 3.82 16.45 21.90
CA VAL A 8 3.59 15.01 21.98
C VAL A 8 4.92 14.28 21.86
N ALA A 9 5.25 13.41 22.82
CA ALA A 9 6.54 12.76 22.89
C ALA A 9 6.40 11.27 23.21
N HIS A 10 7.18 10.40 22.53
CA HIS A 10 7.20 8.97 22.76
C HIS A 10 8.43 8.56 23.55
N ILE A 11 8.23 8.08 24.77
CA ILE A 11 9.30 7.82 25.75
C ILE A 11 9.27 6.35 26.18
N SER A 12 10.46 5.77 26.40
CA SER A 12 10.63 4.40 26.88
C SER A 12 10.42 4.31 28.39
N GLU A 13 9.92 3.17 28.87
CA GLU A 13 9.61 2.92 30.27
C GLU A 13 10.79 2.95 31.20
N ASN A 14 11.93 2.46 30.74
CA ASN A 14 13.10 2.26 31.58
C ASN A 14 13.78 3.57 32.01
N ASP A 15 13.34 4.73 31.49
CA ASP A 15 13.97 6.02 31.63
C ASP A 15 12.99 7.19 31.84
N ILE A 16 11.88 7.00 32.57
CA ILE A 16 10.89 8.05 32.80
C ILE A 16 11.53 9.32 33.35
N ASP A 17 12.45 9.21 34.30
CA ASP A 17 13.16 10.37 34.89
C ASP A 17 14.04 11.07 33.86
N GLU A 18 14.78 10.33 33.04
CA GLU A 18 15.59 10.94 31.98
C GLU A 18 14.71 11.61 30.94
N ALA A 19 13.60 10.99 30.61
CA ALA A 19 12.59 11.47 29.70
C ALA A 19 11.95 12.78 30.18
N ILE A 20 11.54 12.85 31.42
CA ILE A 20 11.02 14.08 32.03
C ILE A 20 12.07 15.20 32.01
N ARG A 21 13.32 14.89 32.34
CA ARG A 21 14.43 15.87 32.21
C ARG A 21 14.61 16.39 30.79
N LYS A 22 14.41 15.53 29.78
CA LYS A 22 14.49 15.95 28.38
C LYS A 22 13.28 16.76 27.96
N VAL A 23 12.08 16.37 28.36
CA VAL A 23 10.85 17.14 28.15
C VAL A 23 10.98 18.53 28.75
N LYS A 24 11.54 18.66 29.98
CA LYS A 24 11.85 19.96 30.59
C LYS A 24 12.77 20.80 29.70
N ARG A 25 13.90 20.24 29.24
CA ARG A 25 14.80 20.94 28.31
C ARG A 25 14.14 21.36 27.01
N VAL A 26 13.24 20.53 26.45
CA VAL A 26 12.46 20.89 25.27
C VAL A 26 11.48 22.01 25.57
N ASN A 27 10.85 21.98 26.73
CA ASN A 27 9.96 23.06 27.19
C ASN A 27 10.72 24.38 27.41
N GLU A 28 11.91 24.37 28.03
CA GLU A 28 12.78 25.54 28.21
C GLU A 28 13.23 26.13 26.86
N LYS A 29 13.60 25.27 25.89
CA LYS A 29 14.14 25.69 24.60
C LYS A 29 13.11 26.14 23.61
N SER A 30 11.97 25.45 23.56
CA SER A 30 10.95 25.57 22.51
C SER A 30 9.56 25.86 23.07
N GLY A 31 9.41 25.94 24.39
CA GLY A 31 8.15 26.26 25.05
C GLY A 31 7.92 27.78 25.22
N PRO A 32 7.10 28.22 26.19
CA PRO A 32 6.31 27.30 27.03
C PRO A 32 5.24 26.54 26.23
N PHE A 33 5.00 25.28 26.62
CA PHE A 33 3.86 24.51 26.10
C PHE A 33 2.66 24.66 27.05
N ASP A 34 1.46 24.55 26.50
CA ASP A 34 0.21 24.53 27.29
C ASP A 34 -0.16 23.10 27.72
N LEU A 35 0.28 22.11 26.91
CA LEU A 35 0.03 20.69 27.14
C LEU A 35 1.21 19.85 26.66
N ILE A 36 1.57 18.86 27.48
CA ILE A 36 2.52 17.81 27.10
C ILE A 36 1.83 16.45 27.23
N VAL A 37 1.91 15.62 26.17
CA VAL A 37 1.30 14.28 26.10
C VAL A 37 2.40 13.24 25.90
N VAL A 38 2.45 12.26 26.79
CA VAL A 38 3.48 11.22 26.79
C VAL A 38 2.83 9.84 26.97
N PRO A 39 2.69 9.06 25.91
CA PRO A 39 2.36 7.65 26.02
C PRO A 39 3.50 6.86 26.68
N ILE A 40 3.13 5.98 27.61
CA ILE A 40 4.02 5.09 28.36
C ILE A 40 3.40 3.68 28.39
N GLN A 41 4.19 2.66 28.66
CA GLN A 41 3.66 1.30 28.72
C GLN A 41 3.07 1.00 30.11
N SER A 42 3.87 1.28 31.15
CA SER A 42 3.43 1.18 32.54
C SER A 42 3.94 2.37 33.36
N PHE A 43 3.35 2.60 34.50
CA PHE A 43 3.78 3.63 35.43
C PHE A 43 3.95 3.02 36.84
N ASP A 44 5.16 3.10 37.37
CA ASP A 44 5.40 2.74 38.73
C ASP A 44 5.11 3.96 39.64
N GLU A 45 4.12 3.83 40.50
CA GLU A 45 3.71 4.88 41.45
C GLU A 45 4.77 5.25 42.48
N MET A 46 5.81 4.43 42.63
CA MET A 46 6.94 4.71 43.53
C MET A 46 7.94 5.73 42.95
N VAL A 47 7.80 6.08 41.65
CA VAL A 47 8.68 7.07 41.04
C VAL A 47 8.26 8.47 41.42
N ASN A 48 9.13 9.16 42.14
CA ASN A 48 8.93 10.57 42.51
C ASN A 48 9.33 11.49 41.34
N LEU A 49 8.34 11.81 40.45
CA LEU A 49 8.58 12.66 39.31
C LEU A 49 8.74 14.13 39.71
N ASN A 50 9.92 14.70 39.49
CA ASN A 50 10.10 16.15 39.61
C ASN A 50 9.49 16.85 38.38
N THR A 51 8.26 17.35 38.50
CA THR A 51 7.47 17.97 37.43
C THR A 51 7.10 19.42 37.72
N ASP A 52 7.67 20.05 38.78
CA ASP A 52 7.23 21.34 39.26
C ASP A 52 7.31 22.49 38.23
N ASP A 53 8.24 22.40 37.27
CA ASP A 53 8.44 23.43 36.22
C ASP A 53 7.76 23.03 34.89
N LEU A 54 6.94 22.00 34.86
CA LEU A 54 6.23 21.56 33.64
C LEU A 54 4.80 22.10 33.59
N PRO A 55 4.30 22.41 32.41
CA PRO A 55 2.86 22.65 32.20
C PRO A 55 2.05 21.38 32.46
N GLN A 56 0.77 21.40 32.14
CA GLN A 56 -0.06 20.20 32.25
C GLN A 56 0.54 19.03 31.45
N LEU A 57 0.81 17.92 32.17
CA LEU A 57 1.39 16.71 31.64
C LEU A 57 0.36 15.57 31.71
N LEU A 58 0.03 14.98 30.57
CA LEU A 58 -0.77 13.75 30.47
C LEU A 58 0.14 12.57 30.18
N LEU A 59 0.22 11.64 31.11
CA LEU A 59 0.83 10.33 30.93
C LEU A 59 -0.26 9.35 30.51
N ILE A 60 -0.08 8.60 29.43
CA ILE A 60 -1.08 7.64 28.94
C ILE A 60 -0.49 6.24 29.02
N SER A 61 -0.96 5.44 29.99
CA SER A 61 -0.46 4.09 30.26
C SER A 61 -1.27 3.01 29.54
N SER A 62 -0.57 1.97 29.10
CA SER A 62 -1.16 0.73 28.54
C SER A 62 -1.31 -0.37 29.59
N ASP A 63 -1.24 -0.06 30.87
CA ASP A 63 -1.28 -1.05 31.96
C ASP A 63 -2.64 -1.77 32.02
N LYS A 64 -2.59 -3.12 32.09
CA LYS A 64 -3.76 -4.00 32.07
C LYS A 64 -4.58 -3.98 33.38
N ASN A 65 -3.97 -3.57 34.49
CA ASN A 65 -4.51 -3.84 35.84
C ASN A 65 -5.26 -2.66 36.45
N SER A 66 -5.44 -1.56 35.74
CA SER A 66 -6.10 -0.38 36.30
C SER A 66 -7.62 -0.45 36.14
N GLY A 67 -8.34 -0.48 37.25
CA GLY A 67 -9.79 -0.32 37.30
C GLY A 67 -10.31 1.12 37.12
N SER A 68 -9.40 2.11 37.09
CA SER A 68 -9.70 3.55 36.95
C SER A 68 -9.34 4.05 35.58
N LYS A 69 -10.12 5.00 35.02
CA LYS A 69 -9.82 5.64 33.72
C LYS A 69 -8.75 6.71 33.82
N SER A 70 -8.60 7.34 34.97
CA SER A 70 -7.61 8.39 35.23
C SER A 70 -7.26 8.51 36.69
N LYS A 71 -6.02 8.97 36.98
CA LYS A 71 -5.52 9.26 38.32
C LYS A 71 -4.71 10.57 38.30
N LYS A 72 -5.00 11.46 39.21
CA LYS A 72 -4.18 12.68 39.39
C LYS A 72 -2.96 12.32 40.23
N ILE A 73 -1.78 12.49 39.67
CA ILE A 73 -0.50 12.18 40.33
C ILE A 73 0.03 13.40 41.08
N SER A 74 0.00 14.59 40.46
CA SER A 74 0.34 15.88 41.08
C SER A 74 -0.60 16.98 40.53
N GLU A 75 -0.36 18.23 40.90
CA GLU A 75 -1.21 19.35 40.45
C GLU A 75 -1.26 19.45 38.93
N ASN A 76 -0.12 19.26 38.28
CA ASN A 76 0.07 19.38 36.84
C ASN A 76 0.19 18.04 36.10
N VAL A 77 0.18 16.87 36.77
CA VAL A 77 0.32 15.55 36.18
C VAL A 77 -0.92 14.70 36.36
N THR A 78 -1.47 14.23 35.25
CA THR A 78 -2.61 13.28 35.21
C THR A 78 -2.20 12.02 34.45
N LEU A 79 -2.41 10.86 35.07
CA LEU A 79 -2.22 9.55 34.47
C LEU A 79 -3.55 9.07 33.91
N LEU A 80 -3.56 8.68 32.64
CA LEU A 80 -4.69 8.14 31.91
C LEU A 80 -4.40 6.67 31.58
N TYR A 81 -5.44 5.80 31.63
CA TYR A 81 -5.26 4.36 31.44
C TYR A 81 -6.03 3.83 30.25
N ASN A 82 -5.37 3.04 29.44
CA ASN A 82 -5.90 2.19 28.38
C ASN A 82 -6.68 2.92 27.28
N PHE A 83 -7.89 3.39 27.56
CA PHE A 83 -8.71 4.11 26.60
C PHE A 83 -9.71 5.05 27.28
N GLY A 84 -10.06 6.11 26.58
CA GLY A 84 -11.03 7.09 27.06
C GLY A 84 -10.92 8.42 26.36
N THR A 85 -11.64 9.41 26.91
CA THR A 85 -11.59 10.80 26.48
C THR A 85 -11.36 11.69 27.69
N TYR A 86 -10.45 12.64 27.54
CA TYR A 86 -10.09 13.61 28.56
C TYR A 86 -10.28 15.02 28.00
N LYS A 87 -11.06 15.84 28.70
CA LYS A 87 -11.28 17.24 28.34
C LYS A 87 -10.49 18.15 29.25
N LEU A 88 -9.63 18.98 28.65
CA LEU A 88 -8.82 19.93 29.36
C LEU A 88 -9.66 21.19 29.72
N THR A 89 -9.19 21.93 30.72
CA THR A 89 -9.83 23.19 31.19
C THR A 89 -9.86 24.27 30.11
N ASN A 90 -8.88 24.26 29.19
CA ASN A 90 -8.81 25.17 28.05
C ASN A 90 -9.70 24.76 26.86
N GLY A 91 -10.49 23.72 26.99
CA GLY A 91 -11.44 23.25 25.98
C GLY A 91 -10.94 22.16 25.04
N ILE A 92 -9.64 21.86 24.99
CA ILE A 92 -9.05 20.80 24.16
C ILE A 92 -9.58 19.43 24.59
N THR A 93 -10.06 18.65 23.65
CA THR A 93 -10.55 17.29 23.86
C THR A 93 -9.54 16.29 23.29
N LEU A 94 -9.01 15.44 24.15
CA LEU A 94 -8.07 14.37 23.82
C LEU A 94 -8.74 13.00 24.00
N SER A 95 -8.76 12.18 22.96
CA SER A 95 -9.15 10.76 23.02
C SER A 95 -7.92 9.86 22.87
N TYR A 96 -7.92 8.73 23.57
CA TYR A 96 -6.77 7.83 23.56
C TYR A 96 -7.19 6.36 23.60
N LEU A 97 -6.39 5.51 22.95
CA LEU A 97 -6.54 4.06 22.89
C LEU A 97 -5.16 3.42 22.77
N THR A 98 -4.62 2.92 23.90
CA THR A 98 -3.25 2.42 23.99
C THR A 98 -3.14 0.92 24.21
N TYR A 99 -4.23 0.18 24.13
CA TYR A 99 -4.21 -1.28 24.21
C TYR A 99 -3.31 -1.91 23.14
N PRO A 100 -2.48 -2.92 23.52
CA PRO A 100 -1.84 -3.80 22.54
C PRO A 100 -2.89 -4.51 21.68
N ARG A 101 -2.47 -4.94 20.48
CA ARG A 101 -3.35 -5.55 19.47
C ARG A 101 -4.16 -6.74 20.01
N GLU A 102 -3.55 -7.60 20.79
CA GLU A 102 -4.16 -8.81 21.32
C GLU A 102 -5.35 -8.44 22.23
N ILE A 103 -5.14 -7.49 23.14
CA ILE A 103 -6.18 -7.03 24.06
C ILE A 103 -7.25 -6.22 23.32
N LEU A 104 -6.83 -5.44 22.35
CA LEU A 104 -7.72 -4.60 21.56
C LEU A 104 -8.80 -5.42 20.86
N GLN A 105 -8.46 -6.61 20.34
CA GLN A 105 -9.44 -7.51 19.71
C GLN A 105 -10.46 -8.05 20.73
N GLU A 106 -10.00 -8.43 21.91
CA GLU A 106 -10.87 -8.93 22.99
C GLU A 106 -11.81 -7.83 23.51
N GLN A 107 -11.32 -6.60 23.63
CA GLN A 107 -12.06 -5.46 24.19
C GLN A 107 -12.83 -4.64 23.15
N ARG A 108 -12.84 -5.05 21.88
CA ARG A 108 -13.41 -4.29 20.74
C ARG A 108 -14.79 -3.71 21.04
N LYS A 109 -15.72 -4.54 21.52
CA LYS A 109 -17.11 -4.11 21.78
C LYS A 109 -17.18 -3.04 22.87
N ILE A 110 -16.38 -3.18 23.94
CA ILE A 110 -16.37 -2.24 25.06
C ILE A 110 -15.78 -0.90 24.60
N VAL A 111 -14.65 -0.94 23.89
CA VAL A 111 -13.98 0.24 23.35
C VAL A 111 -14.91 1.01 22.42
N LEU A 112 -15.47 0.34 21.40
CA LEU A 112 -16.34 1.01 20.43
C LEU A 112 -17.63 1.56 21.07
N ASN A 113 -18.22 0.83 22.02
CA ASN A 113 -19.39 1.32 22.76
C ASN A 113 -19.08 2.57 23.60
N GLU A 114 -17.89 2.65 24.19
CA GLU A 114 -17.49 3.86 24.94
C GLU A 114 -17.30 5.07 24.01
N PHE A 115 -16.59 4.89 22.92
CA PHE A 115 -16.37 5.97 21.95
C PHE A 115 -17.64 6.36 21.17
N SER A 116 -18.63 5.46 21.05
CA SER A 116 -19.92 5.81 20.42
C SER A 116 -20.70 6.86 21.19
N LYS A 117 -20.47 6.98 22.49
CA LYS A 117 -21.12 7.95 23.40
C LYS A 117 -20.53 9.37 23.32
N ILE A 118 -19.43 9.54 22.59
CA ILE A 118 -18.78 10.82 22.47
C ILE A 118 -19.51 11.65 21.40
N ASP A 119 -20.16 12.72 21.81
CA ASP A 119 -20.84 13.67 20.94
C ASP A 119 -20.05 14.98 20.76
N SER A 120 -18.96 15.14 21.50
CA SER A 120 -18.06 16.30 21.38
C SER A 120 -17.00 16.06 20.31
N GLU A 121 -16.60 17.15 19.63
CA GLU A 121 -15.47 17.13 18.72
C GLU A 121 -14.18 16.79 19.45
N VAL A 122 -13.34 15.95 18.83
CA VAL A 122 -12.04 15.53 19.39
C VAL A 122 -10.92 16.26 18.64
N ASP A 123 -10.00 16.87 19.39
CA ASP A 123 -8.88 17.59 18.78
C ASP A 123 -7.67 16.67 18.56
N VAL A 124 -7.35 15.85 19.54
CA VAL A 124 -6.20 14.97 19.51
C VAL A 124 -6.62 13.53 19.78
N LEU A 125 -6.23 12.63 18.91
CA LEU A 125 -6.37 11.19 19.07
C LEU A 125 -4.99 10.56 19.24
N ILE A 126 -4.83 9.75 20.29
CA ILE A 126 -3.61 9.01 20.60
C ILE A 126 -3.89 7.52 20.47
N THR A 127 -3.12 6.80 19.63
CA THR A 127 -3.28 5.35 19.49
C THR A 127 -1.93 4.64 19.51
N LYS A 128 -1.92 3.36 19.89
CA LYS A 128 -0.74 2.50 19.74
C LYS A 128 -0.67 1.93 18.33
N GLU A 129 -1.81 1.55 17.77
CA GLU A 129 -1.94 0.95 16.45
C GLU A 129 -2.31 1.99 15.39
N TRP A 130 -2.07 1.65 14.14
CA TRP A 130 -2.45 2.44 12.97
C TRP A 130 -3.80 1.98 12.41
N GLY A 131 -4.51 2.86 11.72
CA GLY A 131 -5.64 2.48 10.88
C GLY A 131 -5.19 1.71 9.63
N LEU A 132 -6.05 0.80 9.15
CA LEU A 132 -5.78 -0.02 7.95
C LEU A 132 -5.45 0.83 6.71
N PRO A 133 -6.25 1.86 6.33
CA PRO A 133 -6.00 2.60 5.10
C PRO A 133 -4.70 3.40 5.12
N ILE A 134 -4.21 3.79 6.31
CA ILE A 134 -2.94 4.48 6.46
C ILE A 134 -1.79 3.47 6.50
N SER A 135 -1.95 2.34 7.21
CA SER A 135 -0.94 1.28 7.30
C SER A 135 -0.71 0.60 5.96
N GLU A 136 -1.73 0.46 5.13
CA GLU A 136 -1.61 -0.07 3.77
C GLU A 136 -0.74 0.79 2.85
N LYS A 137 -0.69 2.09 3.10
CA LYS A 137 0.26 3.01 2.41
C LYS A 137 1.70 2.81 2.89
N CYS A 138 1.88 2.28 4.11
CA CYS A 138 3.16 1.97 4.72
C CYS A 138 3.35 0.45 4.81
N THR A 139 3.96 -0.18 3.83
CA THR A 139 4.04 -1.63 3.55
C THR A 139 4.60 -2.54 4.67
N ARG A 140 4.82 -2.04 5.88
CA ARG A 140 5.47 -2.78 6.98
C ARG A 140 4.59 -3.04 8.19
N LEU A 141 3.43 -2.40 8.31
CA LEU A 141 2.54 -2.54 9.46
C LEU A 141 1.22 -3.18 9.05
N SER A 142 0.72 -4.04 9.91
CA SER A 142 -0.65 -4.51 9.86
C SER A 142 -1.53 -3.48 10.58
N GLY A 143 -2.44 -2.81 9.87
CA GLY A 143 -3.38 -1.87 10.47
C GLY A 143 -4.46 -2.54 11.33
N SER A 144 -5.28 -1.73 12.01
CA SER A 144 -6.37 -2.16 12.88
C SER A 144 -7.70 -1.56 12.42
N GLU A 145 -8.70 -2.40 12.14
CA GLU A 145 -10.07 -1.98 11.79
C GLU A 145 -10.72 -1.16 12.91
N ILE A 146 -10.37 -1.44 14.18
CA ILE A 146 -10.91 -0.70 15.32
C ILE A 146 -10.44 0.75 15.29
N ILE A 147 -9.19 0.97 14.89
CA ILE A 147 -8.65 2.32 14.72
C ILE A 147 -9.33 3.04 13.55
N ASP A 148 -9.72 2.32 12.48
CA ASP A 148 -10.48 2.91 11.37
C ASP A 148 -11.85 3.38 11.82
N GLU A 149 -12.59 2.55 12.56
CA GLU A 149 -13.90 2.90 13.10
C GLU A 149 -13.79 4.11 14.04
N LEU A 150 -12.73 4.12 14.87
CA LEU A 150 -12.46 5.21 15.79
C LEU A 150 -12.11 6.51 15.07
N ALA A 151 -11.22 6.45 14.09
CA ALA A 151 -10.83 7.61 13.30
C ALA A 151 -12.02 8.22 12.52
N LYS A 152 -12.85 7.37 11.91
CA LYS A 152 -14.09 7.78 11.22
C LYS A 152 -15.11 8.43 12.16
N LYS A 153 -15.27 7.89 13.37
CA LYS A 153 -16.21 8.43 14.36
C LYS A 153 -15.72 9.76 14.94
N LEU A 154 -14.45 9.85 15.33
CA LEU A 154 -13.93 10.98 16.08
C LEU A 154 -13.42 12.13 15.19
N GLN A 155 -12.95 11.84 13.98
CA GLN A 155 -12.44 12.81 13.01
C GLN A 155 -11.48 13.83 13.65
N ALA A 156 -10.55 13.34 14.47
CA ALA A 156 -9.63 14.18 15.23
C ALA A 156 -8.75 15.04 14.32
N ARG A 157 -8.46 16.30 14.72
CA ARG A 157 -7.58 17.23 13.98
C ARG A 157 -6.15 16.70 13.87
N TYR A 158 -5.66 16.06 14.94
CA TYR A 158 -4.38 15.38 15.00
C TYR A 158 -4.54 13.96 15.51
N HIS A 159 -4.06 13.00 14.76
CA HIS A 159 -4.00 11.60 15.16
C HIS A 159 -2.54 11.17 15.27
N PHE A 160 -2.08 10.90 16.48
CA PHE A 160 -0.74 10.41 16.77
C PHE A 160 -0.76 8.92 17.06
N ALA A 161 0.10 8.18 16.36
CA ALA A 161 0.34 6.76 16.61
C ALA A 161 1.75 6.54 17.17
N PHE A 162 1.91 5.48 17.98
CA PHE A 162 3.14 5.15 18.70
C PHE A 162 3.54 3.70 18.45
N SER A 163 3.77 3.36 17.19
CA SER A 163 4.27 2.03 16.83
C SER A 163 5.79 1.96 16.98
N ASP A 164 6.27 1.00 17.78
CA ASP A 164 7.70 0.77 17.99
C ASP A 164 8.44 0.29 16.74
N GLU A 165 7.70 -0.30 15.79
CA GLU A 165 8.26 -0.86 14.54
C GLU A 165 8.57 0.20 13.48
N MET A 166 8.07 1.44 13.64
CA MET A 166 8.11 2.45 12.60
C MET A 166 8.99 3.65 12.93
N SER A 167 9.59 4.21 11.88
CA SER A 167 10.24 5.52 11.91
C SER A 167 9.21 6.65 12.10
N PHE A 168 9.68 7.87 12.28
CA PHE A 168 8.84 9.05 12.16
C PHE A 168 8.16 9.05 10.78
N TYR A 169 6.83 9.20 10.79
CA TYR A 169 6.01 9.24 9.60
C TYR A 169 4.96 10.35 9.78
N GLU A 170 4.76 11.16 8.77
CA GLU A 170 3.74 12.20 8.71
C GLU A 170 3.00 12.05 7.39
N LEU A 171 1.68 11.87 7.47
CA LEU A 171 0.80 11.85 6.31
C LEU A 171 0.36 13.28 6.02
N GLU A 172 0.31 13.65 4.75
CA GLU A 172 -0.26 14.92 4.34
C GLU A 172 -1.69 15.07 4.86
N PRO A 173 -2.14 16.31 5.14
CA PRO A 173 -3.49 16.56 5.63
C PRO A 173 -4.57 16.03 4.71
N PHE A 174 -5.68 15.56 5.29
CA PHE A 174 -6.86 15.12 4.55
C PHE A 174 -8.13 15.67 5.18
N LYS A 175 -9.18 15.83 4.37
CA LYS A 175 -10.45 16.43 4.78
C LYS A 175 -11.56 15.39 4.91
N TRP A 176 -12.38 15.52 5.94
CA TRP A 176 -13.60 14.74 6.15
C TRP A 176 -14.79 15.38 5.42
N GLU A 177 -15.86 14.63 5.19
CA GLU A 177 -17.11 15.16 4.66
C GLU A 177 -17.73 16.26 5.56
N SER A 178 -17.45 16.18 6.87
CA SER A 178 -17.83 17.23 7.83
C SER A 178 -17.11 18.57 7.61
N GLY A 179 -16.13 18.64 6.70
CA GLY A 179 -15.28 19.79 6.46
C GLY A 179 -14.03 19.83 7.35
N ARG A 180 -13.92 18.98 8.36
CA ARG A 180 -12.77 18.92 9.27
C ARG A 180 -11.51 18.42 8.59
N LEU A 181 -10.36 19.02 8.95
CA LEU A 181 -9.02 18.56 8.52
C LEU A 181 -8.41 17.65 9.58
N SER A 182 -7.78 16.56 9.12
CA SER A 182 -6.99 15.66 9.97
C SER A 182 -5.55 15.54 9.48
N ARG A 183 -4.64 15.37 10.44
CA ARG A 183 -3.22 15.07 10.23
C ARG A 183 -2.87 13.80 11.00
N PHE A 184 -2.23 12.86 10.33
CA PHE A 184 -1.79 11.62 10.96
C PHE A 184 -0.26 11.61 11.08
N LEU A 185 0.25 11.27 12.28
CA LEU A 185 1.67 11.20 12.57
C LEU A 185 2.00 9.93 13.37
N ASN A 186 3.11 9.26 13.02
CA ASN A 186 3.72 8.25 13.89
C ASN A 186 4.99 8.80 14.51
N ILE A 187 5.09 8.70 15.83
CA ILE A 187 6.25 9.19 16.60
C ILE A 187 7.02 7.97 17.13
N PRO A 188 8.26 7.75 16.65
CA PRO A 188 9.12 6.69 17.15
C PRO A 188 9.62 6.96 18.55
N LYS A 189 10.05 5.91 19.23
CA LYS A 189 10.55 5.92 20.58
C LYS A 189 11.82 6.76 20.74
N TYR A 190 11.93 7.47 21.88
CA TYR A 190 13.17 8.12 22.29
C TYR A 190 14.35 7.11 22.28
N GLY A 191 15.54 7.55 21.89
CA GLY A 191 16.72 6.66 21.78
C GLY A 191 16.86 5.97 20.43
N SER A 192 15.86 6.04 19.54
CA SER A 192 15.91 5.46 18.18
C SER A 192 16.79 6.24 17.19
N GLY A 193 17.42 7.36 17.60
CA GLY A 193 18.15 8.28 16.72
C GLY A 193 17.25 9.08 15.77
N LYS A 194 15.93 9.08 15.98
CA LYS A 194 14.92 9.69 15.12
C LYS A 194 14.12 10.75 15.88
N LYS A 195 13.25 11.50 15.18
CA LYS A 195 12.37 12.53 15.76
C LYS A 195 11.34 11.88 16.68
N TRP A 196 11.60 11.89 17.98
CA TRP A 196 10.81 11.22 19.03
C TRP A 196 9.76 12.13 19.70
N ALA A 197 9.71 13.39 19.32
CA ALA A 197 8.77 14.38 19.82
C ALA A 197 8.28 15.30 18.69
N TYR A 198 7.05 15.77 18.80
CA TYR A 198 6.40 16.66 17.84
C TYR A 198 5.70 17.81 18.58
N ALA A 199 6.10 19.05 18.28
CA ALA A 199 5.51 20.26 18.81
C ALA A 199 4.69 20.96 17.72
N PHE A 200 3.48 21.42 18.07
CA PHE A 200 2.58 22.12 17.15
C PHE A 200 1.71 23.14 17.87
N ASN A 201 1.19 24.10 17.11
CA ASN A 201 0.19 25.04 17.59
C ASN A 201 -1.17 24.64 17.05
N MET A 202 -2.22 24.77 17.86
CA MET A 202 -3.58 24.46 17.51
C MET A 202 -4.51 25.60 17.99
N SER A 203 -5.35 26.11 17.10
CA SER A 203 -6.40 27.08 17.48
C SER A 203 -7.46 26.40 18.34
N ILE A 204 -7.84 27.00 19.45
CA ILE A 204 -8.86 26.48 20.39
C ILE A 204 -10.26 26.91 19.93
N GLU A 205 -10.40 28.09 19.32
CA GLU A 205 -11.68 28.69 18.93
C GLU A 205 -12.22 28.15 17.60
N ASP A 206 -11.31 27.63 16.79
CA ASP A 206 -11.62 27.15 15.45
C ASP A 206 -11.67 25.62 15.48
N ASN A 207 -12.87 25.07 15.40
CA ASN A 207 -13.13 23.62 15.43
C ASN A 207 -12.56 22.87 14.21
N GLY A 208 -11.55 23.45 13.53
CA GLY A 208 -10.86 22.84 12.38
C GLY A 208 -11.66 22.88 11.08
N LYS A 209 -12.75 23.68 11.03
CA LYS A 209 -13.58 23.85 9.82
C LYS A 209 -13.17 25.07 8.98
N ASP A 210 -12.58 26.09 9.62
CA ASP A 210 -12.18 27.36 8.99
C ASP A 210 -10.65 27.46 8.77
N GLU A 211 -9.90 26.37 8.99
CA GLU A 211 -8.48 26.34 8.56
C GLU A 211 -8.43 26.48 7.03
N SER A 212 -7.64 27.43 6.54
CA SER A 212 -7.35 27.55 5.10
C SER A 212 -6.80 26.21 4.59
N GLU A 213 -7.37 25.71 3.51
CA GLU A 213 -6.95 24.40 2.96
C GLU A 213 -5.45 24.40 2.70
N PRO A 214 -4.71 23.46 3.30
CA PRO A 214 -3.28 23.36 3.06
C PRO A 214 -3.02 22.98 1.59
N PRO A 215 -1.95 23.50 0.97
CA PRO A 215 -1.65 23.28 -0.44
C PRO A 215 -1.35 21.83 -0.82
N ASN A 216 -1.08 20.98 0.19
CA ASN A 216 -0.75 19.56 0.05
C ASN A 216 -1.88 18.63 0.56
N LEU A 217 -3.14 19.04 0.41
CA LEU A 217 -4.29 18.24 0.80
C LEU A 217 -4.39 16.96 -0.05
N ILE A 218 -4.56 15.82 0.62
CA ILE A 218 -4.76 14.53 -0.05
C ILE A 218 -6.20 14.02 0.12
N ALA A 219 -6.58 13.04 -0.72
CA ALA A 219 -7.84 12.32 -0.55
C ALA A 219 -7.87 11.62 0.81
N ASN A 220 -9.02 11.68 1.50
CA ASN A 220 -9.18 11.08 2.81
C ASN A 220 -9.01 9.56 2.75
N PRO A 221 -8.02 8.98 3.44
CA PRO A 221 -7.73 7.56 3.36
C PRO A 221 -8.83 6.67 3.96
N TYR A 222 -9.70 7.22 4.79
CA TYR A 222 -10.78 6.49 5.47
C TYR A 222 -12.12 6.53 4.73
N ILE A 223 -12.26 7.38 3.71
CA ILE A 223 -13.47 7.48 2.89
C ILE A 223 -13.24 6.65 1.64
N SER A 224 -13.91 5.48 1.55
CA SER A 224 -14.08 4.80 0.28
C SER A 224 -15.01 5.65 -0.56
N VAL A 225 -14.58 6.13 -1.72
CA VAL A 225 -15.44 6.84 -2.66
C VAL A 225 -16.48 5.83 -3.16
N ILE A 226 -17.64 5.78 -2.50
CA ILE A 226 -18.82 5.10 -3.04
C ILE A 226 -19.37 6.07 -4.08
N THR A 227 -19.05 5.84 -5.32
CA THR A 227 -19.70 6.55 -6.42
C THR A 227 -21.14 6.06 -6.53
N ASP A 228 -22.07 6.85 -5.99
CA ASP A 228 -23.48 6.70 -6.26
C ASP A 228 -23.72 6.96 -7.77
N SER A 229 -24.25 5.97 -8.47
CA SER A 229 -24.34 5.89 -9.92
C SER A 229 -25.48 6.74 -10.52
N ASN A 230 -25.67 8.00 -10.06
CA ASN A 230 -26.72 8.87 -10.63
C ASN A 230 -26.40 10.37 -10.69
N LYS A 231 -25.14 10.79 -10.87
CA LYS A 231 -24.83 12.16 -11.31
C LYS A 231 -23.65 12.15 -12.28
N ARG A 232 -23.83 12.83 -13.41
CA ARG A 232 -22.86 12.94 -14.52
C ARG A 232 -21.49 13.39 -14.00
N PRO A 233 -20.39 12.80 -14.51
CA PRO A 233 -19.04 13.10 -14.04
C PRO A 233 -18.57 14.46 -14.56
N LEU A 234 -17.99 15.24 -13.67
CA LEU A 234 -17.02 16.26 -14.03
C LEU A 234 -15.64 15.59 -14.02
N GLU A 235 -14.87 15.87 -15.05
CA GLU A 235 -13.61 15.24 -15.40
C GLU A 235 -12.58 15.24 -14.27
N THR A 236 -12.18 14.05 -13.80
CA THR A 236 -10.81 13.78 -13.32
C THR A 236 -10.61 12.27 -13.12
N GLY A 237 -9.65 11.69 -13.83
CA GLY A 237 -8.78 10.61 -13.34
C GLY A 237 -9.30 9.17 -13.36
N THR A 238 -8.74 8.40 -14.23
CA THR A 238 -8.86 6.99 -14.57
C THR A 238 -8.56 5.95 -13.47
N ASP A 239 -8.47 6.34 -12.19
CA ASP A 239 -7.95 5.46 -11.12
C ASP A 239 -8.97 4.48 -10.51
N ASN A 240 -10.27 4.65 -10.78
CA ASN A 240 -11.33 3.96 -10.04
C ASN A 240 -11.68 2.54 -10.53
N LEU A 241 -11.27 2.12 -11.73
CA LEU A 241 -11.67 0.82 -12.29
C LEU A 241 -10.71 -0.31 -11.92
N ILE A 242 -9.44 -0.02 -11.67
CA ILE A 242 -8.46 -1.02 -11.25
C ILE A 242 -8.62 -1.35 -9.75
N ASP A 243 -8.98 -0.36 -8.92
CA ASP A 243 -9.32 -0.57 -7.51
C ASP A 243 -10.59 -1.43 -7.35
N ALA A 244 -11.57 -1.31 -8.23
CA ALA A 244 -12.77 -2.15 -8.20
C ALA A 244 -12.47 -3.64 -8.44
N SER A 245 -11.46 -3.96 -9.25
CA SER A 245 -11.01 -5.34 -9.45
C SER A 245 -10.21 -5.90 -8.26
N LEU A 246 -9.47 -5.04 -7.56
CA LEU A 246 -8.77 -5.36 -6.32
C LEU A 246 -9.74 -5.54 -5.15
N GLN A 247 -10.78 -4.70 -5.04
CA GLN A 247 -11.79 -4.79 -3.98
C GLN A 247 -12.70 -6.02 -4.13
N LEU A 248 -12.93 -6.52 -5.34
CA LEU A 248 -13.66 -7.79 -5.56
C LEU A 248 -12.89 -9.02 -5.04
N SER A 249 -11.57 -8.89 -4.89
CA SER A 249 -10.71 -9.93 -4.32
C SER A 249 -10.65 -9.91 -2.78
N ILE A 250 -10.97 -8.77 -2.15
CA ILE A 250 -10.84 -8.56 -0.70
C ILE A 250 -12.15 -8.83 0.06
N ASN A 251 -13.32 -8.61 -0.56
CA ASN A 251 -14.63 -8.80 0.07
C ASN A 251 -15.19 -10.22 -0.13
N GLY A 252 -14.49 -11.20 0.45
CA GLY A 252 -14.92 -12.59 0.52
C GLY A 252 -15.99 -12.84 1.59
N GLU A 253 -17.14 -12.16 1.54
CA GLU A 253 -18.32 -12.61 2.27
C GLU A 253 -19.18 -13.52 1.39
N LYS A 254 -19.49 -14.67 2.00
CA LYS A 254 -20.29 -15.77 1.44
C LYS A 254 -21.66 -15.30 0.93
N ASN A 255 -21.75 -14.99 -0.35
CA ASN A 255 -23.01 -14.99 -1.07
C ASN A 255 -22.86 -15.77 -2.36
N LYS A 256 -23.42 -16.98 -2.39
CA LYS A 256 -23.33 -17.98 -3.45
C LYS A 256 -23.96 -17.57 -4.81
N ASN A 257 -24.37 -16.31 -4.99
CA ASN A 257 -25.05 -15.83 -6.20
C ASN A 257 -24.55 -14.45 -6.71
N LYS A 258 -23.27 -14.05 -6.49
CA LYS A 258 -22.75 -12.85 -7.15
C LYS A 258 -22.36 -13.17 -8.59
N LYS A 259 -23.14 -12.70 -9.56
CA LYS A 259 -22.75 -12.64 -10.96
C LYS A 259 -21.39 -11.94 -11.10
N ILE A 260 -20.44 -12.58 -11.77
CA ILE A 260 -19.16 -11.98 -12.15
C ILE A 260 -19.49 -10.69 -12.93
N ARG A 261 -19.04 -9.53 -12.45
CA ARG A 261 -19.18 -8.27 -13.18
C ARG A 261 -18.22 -8.33 -14.38
N THR A 262 -18.76 -8.56 -15.55
CA THR A 262 -18.01 -8.49 -16.80
C THR A 262 -17.76 -7.01 -17.12
N ILE A 263 -16.50 -6.59 -17.17
CA ILE A 263 -16.14 -5.25 -17.65
C ILE A 263 -16.23 -5.29 -19.18
N LEU A 264 -16.98 -4.35 -19.74
CA LEU A 264 -17.13 -4.24 -21.18
C LEU A 264 -15.82 -3.73 -21.83
N PRO A 265 -15.52 -4.11 -23.07
CA PRO A 265 -14.35 -3.60 -23.81
C PRO A 265 -14.25 -2.07 -23.83
N SER A 266 -15.39 -1.36 -23.93
CA SER A 266 -15.45 0.11 -23.89
C SER A 266 -15.05 0.75 -22.55
N SER A 267 -14.96 -0.05 -21.50
CA SER A 267 -14.54 0.38 -20.15
C SER A 267 -13.23 -0.30 -19.71
N CYS A 268 -12.61 -1.10 -20.56
CA CYS A 268 -11.36 -1.79 -20.29
C CYS A 268 -10.16 -0.91 -20.65
N HIS A 269 -9.18 -0.76 -19.74
CA HIS A 269 -7.99 0.05 -19.97
C HIS A 269 -7.09 -0.42 -21.11
N PHE A 270 -7.25 -1.67 -21.55
CA PHE A 270 -6.43 -2.28 -22.59
C PHE A 270 -7.11 -2.37 -23.96
N CYS A 271 -8.40 -2.06 -24.03
CA CYS A 271 -9.15 -2.21 -25.29
C CYS A 271 -9.14 -0.92 -26.12
N PHE A 272 -8.89 -1.05 -27.43
CA PHE A 272 -8.94 0.07 -28.37
C PHE A 272 -10.34 0.72 -28.50
N SER A 273 -11.39 0.02 -28.07
CA SER A 273 -12.75 0.57 -27.99
C SER A 273 -12.98 1.49 -26.79
N ASN A 274 -12.02 1.58 -25.85
CA ASN A 274 -12.07 2.52 -24.75
C ASN A 274 -11.54 3.89 -25.19
N PRO A 275 -12.36 4.97 -25.16
CA PRO A 275 -11.90 6.30 -25.56
C PRO A 275 -10.81 6.89 -24.65
N ASN A 276 -10.61 6.32 -23.45
CA ASN A 276 -9.59 6.73 -22.50
C ASN A 276 -8.37 5.80 -22.50
N LEU A 277 -8.15 5.06 -23.59
CA LEU A 277 -6.94 4.26 -23.74
C LEU A 277 -5.69 5.15 -23.70
N GLU A 278 -4.71 4.76 -22.94
CA GLU A 278 -3.41 5.45 -22.80
C GLU A 278 -2.52 5.19 -24.05
N ASP A 279 -2.95 5.68 -25.21
CA ASP A 279 -2.34 5.45 -26.52
C ASP A 279 -0.88 5.93 -26.61
N HIS A 280 -0.52 6.97 -25.87
CA HIS A 280 0.85 7.48 -25.76
C HIS A 280 1.85 6.47 -25.17
N MET A 281 1.38 5.41 -24.55
CA MET A 281 2.20 4.33 -23.97
C MET A 281 2.43 3.16 -24.92
N ILE A 282 1.81 3.16 -26.13
CA ILE A 282 1.90 2.04 -27.05
C ILE A 282 3.26 2.03 -27.75
N ILE A 283 3.96 0.90 -27.68
CA ILE A 283 5.27 0.68 -28.28
C ILE A 283 5.13 0.19 -29.72
N SER A 284 4.30 -0.84 -29.93
CA SER A 284 4.12 -1.52 -31.21
C SER A 284 2.73 -2.15 -31.29
N ILE A 285 2.13 -2.21 -32.47
CA ILE A 285 0.83 -2.83 -32.74
C ILE A 285 0.98 -3.84 -33.87
N GLY A 286 0.78 -5.12 -33.56
CA GLY A 286 0.69 -6.20 -34.54
C GLY A 286 -0.75 -6.55 -34.90
N LYS A 287 -0.95 -7.68 -35.58
CA LYS A 287 -2.27 -8.15 -36.01
C LYS A 287 -3.19 -8.58 -34.85
N LEU A 288 -2.65 -9.30 -33.87
CA LEU A 288 -3.41 -9.91 -32.76
C LEU A 288 -2.99 -9.37 -31.39
N VAL A 289 -1.82 -8.76 -31.29
CA VAL A 289 -1.15 -8.37 -30.05
C VAL A 289 -0.58 -6.97 -30.20
N TYR A 290 -0.54 -6.21 -29.11
CA TYR A 290 0.20 -4.96 -29.06
C TYR A 290 1.10 -4.90 -27.81
N LEU A 291 2.13 -4.07 -27.88
CA LEU A 291 3.03 -3.79 -26.76
C LEU A 291 2.78 -2.41 -26.22
N THR A 292 2.84 -2.27 -24.89
CA THR A 292 2.80 -0.98 -24.20
C THR A 292 3.83 -0.93 -23.09
N THR A 293 4.36 0.24 -22.78
CA THR A 293 5.11 0.45 -21.53
C THR A 293 4.19 0.19 -20.33
N ALA A 294 4.75 -0.29 -19.23
CA ALA A 294 3.96 -0.54 -18.03
C ALA A 294 3.66 0.78 -17.30
N LYS A 295 2.39 1.05 -17.00
CA LYS A 295 2.03 2.15 -16.11
C LYS A 295 2.60 1.88 -14.71
N GLY A 296 3.34 2.84 -14.17
CA GLY A 296 4.06 2.65 -12.91
C GLY A 296 5.08 1.49 -12.97
N PRO A 297 6.13 1.58 -13.78
CA PRO A 297 7.06 0.48 -14.04
C PRO A 297 7.73 -0.02 -12.77
N LEU A 298 8.00 -1.33 -12.70
CA LEU A 298 8.68 -1.96 -11.58
C LEU A 298 10.19 -1.70 -11.64
N SER A 299 10.81 -2.01 -12.78
CA SER A 299 12.23 -1.79 -13.04
C SER A 299 12.54 -0.30 -13.24
N VAL A 300 13.80 0.02 -13.16
CA VAL A 300 14.33 1.38 -13.34
C VAL A 300 15.50 1.34 -14.34
N PRO A 301 15.80 2.46 -15.02
CA PRO A 301 16.96 2.56 -15.88
C PRO A 301 18.23 2.05 -15.18
N LYS A 302 19.05 1.27 -15.89
CA LYS A 302 20.27 0.68 -15.34
C LYS A 302 21.31 0.37 -16.40
N GLY A 303 22.57 0.74 -16.16
CA GLY A 303 23.65 0.57 -17.13
C GLY A 303 23.35 1.33 -18.43
N ASP A 304 23.49 0.65 -19.56
CA ASP A 304 23.23 1.21 -20.89
C ASP A 304 21.71 1.29 -21.23
N MET A 305 20.87 0.73 -20.38
CA MET A 305 19.41 0.82 -20.53
C MET A 305 18.89 2.09 -19.86
N ASP A 306 18.59 3.11 -20.67
CA ASP A 306 18.08 4.42 -20.24
C ASP A 306 16.55 4.50 -20.11
N ILE A 307 15.90 3.33 -20.17
CA ILE A 307 14.47 3.11 -19.97
C ILE A 307 14.24 2.14 -18.79
N SER A 308 13.01 2.05 -18.29
CA SER A 308 12.65 1.03 -17.28
C SER A 308 12.70 -0.40 -17.86
N GLY A 309 12.38 -0.53 -19.14
CA GLY A 309 12.29 -1.80 -19.84
C GLY A 309 11.08 -2.65 -19.43
N HIS A 310 10.27 -2.23 -18.45
CA HIS A 310 9.05 -2.92 -18.08
C HIS A 310 7.95 -2.63 -19.08
N CYS A 311 7.49 -3.65 -19.80
CA CYS A 311 6.43 -3.55 -20.79
C CYS A 311 5.40 -4.67 -20.65
N LEU A 312 4.26 -4.50 -21.32
CA LEU A 312 3.15 -5.45 -21.34
C LEU A 312 2.93 -5.97 -22.76
N ILE A 313 2.69 -7.27 -22.88
CA ILE A 313 2.22 -7.93 -24.11
C ILE A 313 0.72 -8.17 -23.94
N ILE A 314 -0.12 -7.56 -24.78
CA ILE A 314 -1.56 -7.51 -24.57
C ILE A 314 -2.28 -7.97 -25.85
N PRO A 315 -3.18 -8.95 -25.79
CA PRO A 315 -4.07 -9.26 -26.89
C PRO A 315 -4.96 -8.07 -27.28
N ILE A 316 -5.19 -7.85 -28.56
CA ILE A 316 -6.16 -6.85 -29.04
C ILE A 316 -7.59 -7.26 -28.69
N GLU A 317 -7.86 -8.57 -28.76
CA GLU A 317 -9.13 -9.15 -28.36
C GLU A 317 -9.32 -9.08 -26.83
N HIS A 318 -10.51 -8.67 -26.38
CA HIS A 318 -10.86 -8.60 -24.97
C HIS A 318 -11.12 -10.00 -24.39
N ILE A 319 -10.08 -10.65 -23.94
CA ILE A 319 -10.15 -11.97 -23.28
C ILE A 319 -9.62 -11.89 -21.85
N PRO A 320 -10.30 -12.48 -20.87
CA PRO A 320 -9.81 -12.54 -19.48
C PRO A 320 -8.69 -13.58 -19.30
N LYS A 321 -8.67 -14.59 -20.16
CA LYS A 321 -7.77 -15.74 -20.10
C LYS A 321 -7.44 -16.23 -21.51
N LEU A 322 -6.17 -16.56 -21.75
CA LEU A 322 -5.74 -17.20 -22.98
C LEU A 322 -6.04 -18.70 -22.92
N ASP A 323 -6.67 -19.23 -23.96
CA ASP A 323 -6.86 -20.66 -24.19
C ASP A 323 -6.04 -21.06 -25.43
N PRO A 324 -4.82 -21.63 -25.26
CA PRO A 324 -3.98 -21.95 -26.40
C PRO A 324 -4.58 -22.99 -27.35
N SER A 325 -5.50 -23.83 -26.87
CA SER A 325 -6.17 -24.83 -27.67
C SER A 325 -7.17 -24.23 -28.65
N LYS A 326 -7.78 -23.08 -28.31
CA LYS A 326 -8.75 -22.37 -29.16
C LYS A 326 -8.11 -21.22 -29.94
N ASN A 327 -7.08 -20.59 -29.37
CA ASN A 327 -6.44 -19.37 -29.87
C ASN A 327 -4.96 -19.63 -30.18
N ALA A 328 -4.64 -20.67 -30.95
CA ALA A 328 -3.26 -21.07 -31.25
C ALA A 328 -2.45 -19.96 -31.95
N GLU A 329 -3.05 -19.24 -32.91
CA GLU A 329 -2.42 -18.14 -33.64
C GLU A 329 -2.07 -16.99 -32.65
N LEU A 330 -2.99 -16.63 -31.75
CA LEU A 330 -2.76 -15.63 -30.72
C LEU A 330 -1.65 -16.06 -29.75
N ALA A 331 -1.66 -17.32 -29.30
CA ALA A 331 -0.62 -17.85 -28.42
C ALA A 331 0.77 -17.80 -29.07
N GLN A 332 0.86 -18.13 -30.38
CA GLN A 332 2.10 -18.03 -31.14
C GLN A 332 2.56 -16.56 -31.29
N SER A 333 1.64 -15.64 -31.59
CA SER A 333 1.96 -14.21 -31.69
C SER A 333 2.50 -13.66 -30.35
N ILE A 334 1.86 -14.00 -29.23
CA ILE A 334 2.33 -13.61 -27.88
C ILE A 334 3.75 -14.13 -27.64
N LEU A 335 4.05 -15.41 -27.95
CA LEU A 335 5.37 -15.98 -27.78
C LEU A 335 6.42 -15.33 -28.71
N ALA A 336 6.02 -14.94 -29.93
CA ALA A 336 6.91 -14.25 -30.85
C ALA A 336 7.32 -12.88 -30.31
N TYR A 337 6.37 -12.08 -29.78
CA TYR A 337 6.65 -10.81 -29.11
C TYR A 337 7.50 -11.00 -27.85
N GLU A 338 7.23 -12.02 -27.06
CA GLU A 338 8.02 -12.37 -25.87
C GLU A 338 9.47 -12.66 -26.28
N SER A 339 9.69 -13.49 -27.30
CA SER A 339 11.02 -13.84 -27.81
C SER A 339 11.78 -12.63 -28.38
N SER A 340 11.09 -11.74 -29.07
CA SER A 340 11.70 -10.51 -29.61
C SER A 340 12.18 -9.57 -28.50
N LEU A 341 11.41 -9.42 -27.43
CA LEU A 341 11.77 -8.62 -26.24
C LEU A 341 12.92 -9.26 -25.45
N VAL A 342 12.91 -10.58 -25.30
CA VAL A 342 14.04 -11.35 -24.70
C VAL A 342 15.33 -11.08 -25.47
N LYS A 343 15.28 -11.16 -26.81
CA LYS A 343 16.43 -10.90 -27.69
C LYS A 343 16.91 -9.45 -27.54
N MET A 344 16.01 -8.46 -27.55
CA MET A 344 16.35 -7.06 -27.32
C MET A 344 17.05 -6.86 -25.98
N ASN A 345 16.46 -7.32 -24.89
CA ASN A 345 17.00 -7.14 -23.54
C ASN A 345 18.41 -7.73 -23.42
N TYR A 346 18.61 -8.93 -23.99
CA TYR A 346 19.88 -9.63 -23.90
C TYR A 346 20.96 -9.00 -24.77
N VAL A 347 20.67 -8.72 -26.06
CA VAL A 347 21.65 -8.24 -27.03
C VAL A 347 21.97 -6.77 -26.85
N LYS A 348 20.95 -5.94 -26.61
CA LYS A 348 21.10 -4.48 -26.54
C LYS A 348 21.47 -3.98 -25.16
N PHE A 349 20.97 -4.60 -24.10
CA PHE A 349 21.08 -4.08 -22.75
C PHE A 349 21.85 -4.98 -21.78
N ASP A 350 22.36 -6.11 -22.25
CA ASP A 350 23.06 -7.11 -21.44
C ASP A 350 22.25 -7.60 -20.23
N MET A 351 20.92 -7.78 -20.43
CA MET A 351 19.95 -8.18 -19.41
C MET A 351 19.34 -9.55 -19.74
N CYS A 352 19.08 -10.36 -18.71
CA CYS A 352 18.14 -11.47 -18.78
C CYS A 352 16.71 -10.94 -18.75
N THR A 353 15.73 -11.82 -18.95
CA THR A 353 14.31 -11.44 -18.94
C THR A 353 13.50 -12.38 -18.05
N ILE A 354 12.62 -11.82 -17.25
CA ILE A 354 11.56 -12.58 -16.58
C ILE A 354 10.22 -12.04 -17.08
N VAL A 355 9.37 -12.97 -17.49
CA VAL A 355 7.98 -12.70 -17.87
C VAL A 355 7.08 -13.29 -16.81
N PHE A 356 6.06 -12.57 -16.36
CA PHE A 356 5.05 -13.16 -15.51
C PHE A 356 3.64 -12.86 -16.00
N GLU A 357 2.74 -13.78 -15.71
CA GLU A 357 1.34 -13.70 -16.07
C GLU A 357 0.44 -14.32 -15.01
N ILE A 358 -0.79 -13.86 -14.97
CA ILE A 358 -1.87 -14.44 -14.17
C ILE A 358 -2.99 -14.84 -15.13
N GLN A 359 -3.26 -16.13 -15.20
CA GLN A 359 -4.34 -16.71 -15.98
C GLN A 359 -5.53 -17.00 -15.07
N SER A 360 -6.58 -16.20 -15.20
CA SER A 360 -7.78 -16.36 -14.37
C SER A 360 -9.02 -15.91 -15.13
N GLU A 361 -10.10 -16.67 -14.99
CA GLU A 361 -11.42 -16.28 -15.49
C GLU A 361 -11.97 -14.99 -14.84
N ARG A 362 -11.36 -14.57 -13.73
CA ARG A 362 -11.69 -13.32 -13.03
C ARG A 362 -10.85 -12.13 -13.50
N SER A 363 -9.87 -12.35 -14.36
CA SER A 363 -9.08 -11.25 -14.95
C SER A 363 -9.98 -10.41 -15.85
N ILE A 364 -9.72 -9.11 -15.90
CA ILE A 364 -10.46 -8.19 -16.78
C ILE A 364 -10.00 -8.39 -18.21
N HIS A 365 -8.70 -8.41 -18.41
CA HIS A 365 -8.05 -8.56 -19.71
C HIS A 365 -6.70 -9.24 -19.50
N PHE A 366 -6.46 -10.32 -20.20
CA PHE A 366 -5.20 -11.05 -20.14
C PHE A 366 -4.04 -10.19 -20.64
N HIS A 367 -2.91 -10.25 -19.96
CA HIS A 367 -1.67 -9.65 -20.40
C HIS A 367 -0.47 -10.34 -19.74
N LYS A 368 0.67 -10.28 -20.39
CA LYS A 368 1.96 -10.67 -19.81
C LYS A 368 2.75 -9.43 -19.44
N GLN A 369 3.51 -9.50 -18.35
CA GLN A 369 4.44 -8.45 -17.93
C GLN A 369 5.87 -8.91 -18.18
N VAL A 370 6.64 -8.13 -18.89
CA VAL A 370 8.02 -8.44 -19.29
C VAL A 370 8.96 -7.50 -18.56
N ILE A 371 9.91 -8.03 -17.80
CA ILE A 371 10.83 -7.27 -16.97
C ILE A 371 12.28 -7.66 -17.27
N PRO A 372 13.16 -6.71 -17.64
CA PRO A 372 14.58 -6.94 -17.76
C PRO A 372 15.21 -7.14 -16.38
N ILE A 373 16.07 -8.14 -16.28
CA ILE A 373 16.75 -8.53 -15.05
C ILE A 373 18.26 -8.53 -15.27
N PRO A 374 19.06 -7.83 -14.46
CA PRO A 374 20.51 -7.92 -14.53
C PRO A 374 21.01 -9.37 -14.44
N LYS A 375 21.92 -9.78 -15.33
CA LYS A 375 22.41 -11.16 -15.42
C LYS A 375 22.88 -11.74 -14.08
N TYR A 376 23.54 -10.94 -13.24
CA TYR A 376 24.02 -11.37 -11.93
C TYR A 376 22.91 -11.66 -10.89
N LEU A 377 21.64 -11.25 -11.17
CA LEU A 377 20.51 -11.51 -10.29
C LEU A 377 19.68 -12.70 -10.72
N ILE A 378 19.76 -13.14 -11.97
CA ILE A 378 18.85 -14.16 -12.50
C ILE A 378 18.94 -15.47 -11.70
N LEU A 379 20.12 -15.88 -11.29
CA LEU A 379 20.36 -17.10 -10.48
C LEU A 379 19.71 -17.02 -9.07
N LYS A 380 19.39 -15.82 -8.60
CA LYS A 380 18.73 -15.61 -7.30
C LYS A 380 17.21 -15.66 -7.40
N PHE A 381 16.65 -15.80 -8.62
CA PHE A 381 15.20 -15.74 -8.82
C PHE A 381 14.47 -16.82 -8.03
N PHE A 382 14.93 -18.07 -8.08
CA PHE A 382 14.29 -19.17 -7.36
C PHE A 382 14.22 -18.91 -5.85
N SER A 383 15.32 -18.43 -5.24
CA SER A 383 15.33 -18.08 -3.81
C SER A 383 14.40 -16.92 -3.49
N ALA A 384 14.27 -15.94 -4.40
CA ALA A 384 13.34 -14.83 -4.24
C ALA A 384 11.89 -15.31 -4.34
N LEU A 385 11.58 -16.19 -5.28
CA LEU A 385 10.26 -16.80 -5.45
C LEU A 385 9.88 -17.61 -4.21
N ASP A 386 10.73 -18.54 -3.78
CA ASP A 386 10.49 -19.40 -2.62
C ASP A 386 10.20 -18.59 -1.36
N ARG A 387 11.00 -17.55 -1.09
CA ARG A 387 10.78 -16.65 0.04
C ARG A 387 9.42 -15.95 -0.02
N GLN A 388 8.97 -15.49 -1.19
CA GLN A 388 7.69 -14.80 -1.33
C GLN A 388 6.51 -15.79 -1.29
N VAL A 389 6.69 -17.03 -1.74
CA VAL A 389 5.72 -18.11 -1.58
C VAL A 389 5.52 -18.42 -0.10
N HIS A 390 6.61 -18.63 0.63
CA HIS A 390 6.57 -18.86 2.07
C HIS A 390 5.83 -17.71 2.79
N PHE A 391 6.18 -16.46 2.48
CA PHE A 391 5.52 -15.29 3.04
C PHE A 391 4.02 -15.23 2.69
N ASN A 392 3.62 -15.51 1.41
CA ASN A 392 2.21 -15.58 1.03
C ASN A 392 1.48 -16.68 1.83
N ASN A 393 2.07 -17.87 1.89
CA ASN A 393 1.41 -19.03 2.45
C ASN A 393 1.26 -18.97 3.97
N GLU A 394 2.13 -18.25 4.66
CA GLU A 394 2.07 -18.08 6.11
C GLU A 394 1.29 -16.84 6.55
N LYS A 395 1.52 -15.69 5.90
CA LYS A 395 0.99 -14.41 6.38
C LYS A 395 -0.35 -14.04 5.77
N PHE A 396 -0.64 -14.47 4.54
CA PHE A 396 -1.90 -14.16 3.86
C PHE A 396 -2.84 -15.35 3.87
N THR A 397 -3.47 -15.61 4.99
CA THR A 397 -4.34 -16.79 5.22
C THR A 397 -5.59 -16.84 4.32
N ARG A 398 -5.96 -15.70 3.71
CA ARG A 398 -7.10 -15.60 2.75
C ARG A 398 -6.70 -15.89 1.31
N ASN A 399 -5.40 -15.84 1.00
CA ASN A 399 -4.90 -16.13 -0.34
C ASN A 399 -4.79 -17.63 -0.56
N ALA A 400 -4.89 -18.02 -1.84
CA ALA A 400 -4.52 -19.36 -2.28
C ALA A 400 -3.12 -19.71 -1.78
N LYS A 401 -2.94 -20.95 -1.34
CA LYS A 401 -1.62 -21.50 -1.05
C LYS A 401 -0.94 -21.78 -2.37
N LEU A 402 0.16 -21.10 -2.63
CA LEU A 402 0.91 -21.23 -3.85
C LEU A 402 1.98 -22.32 -3.70
N GLU A 403 2.03 -23.22 -4.68
CA GLU A 403 3.05 -24.25 -4.83
C GLU A 403 3.49 -24.24 -6.28
N PHE A 404 4.75 -23.84 -6.52
CA PHE A 404 5.29 -23.70 -7.87
C PHE A 404 5.94 -24.99 -8.34
N GLN A 405 5.49 -25.50 -9.48
CA GLN A 405 6.14 -26.55 -10.25
C GLN A 405 7.04 -25.93 -11.31
N THR A 406 8.17 -26.57 -11.59
CA THR A 406 9.14 -26.08 -12.58
C THR A 406 9.14 -26.97 -13.81
N TYR A 407 9.09 -26.33 -14.99
CA TYR A 407 9.17 -26.97 -16.29
C TYR A 407 10.33 -26.38 -17.10
N ASP A 408 11.04 -27.23 -17.84
CA ASP A 408 12.26 -26.82 -18.57
C ASP A 408 11.98 -26.26 -19.97
N SER A 409 10.72 -26.27 -20.43
CA SER A 409 10.34 -25.77 -21.75
C SER A 409 8.82 -25.59 -21.90
N HIS A 410 8.41 -24.68 -22.74
CA HIS A 410 7.00 -24.55 -23.19
C HIS A 410 6.47 -25.80 -23.94
N SER A 411 7.36 -26.67 -24.42
CA SER A 411 7.02 -27.91 -25.13
C SER A 411 7.02 -29.14 -24.24
N SER A 412 7.31 -29.02 -22.93
CA SER A 412 7.20 -30.16 -22.03
C SER A 412 5.76 -30.65 -21.96
N LYS A 413 5.57 -31.96 -22.08
CA LYS A 413 4.23 -32.58 -22.16
C LYS A 413 3.37 -32.21 -20.96
N GLU A 414 3.93 -32.31 -19.78
CA GLU A 414 3.24 -32.03 -18.51
C GLU A 414 2.76 -30.57 -18.44
N TYR A 415 3.58 -29.64 -18.92
CA TYR A 415 3.20 -28.23 -19.01
C TYR A 415 2.06 -28.00 -20.00
N VAL A 416 2.19 -28.54 -21.23
CA VAL A 416 1.17 -28.41 -22.29
C VAL A 416 -0.15 -29.03 -21.85
N ASP A 417 -0.11 -30.22 -21.24
CA ASP A 417 -1.30 -30.90 -20.72
C ASP A 417 -1.98 -30.09 -19.60
N LEU A 418 -1.20 -29.36 -18.81
CA LEU A 418 -1.75 -28.52 -17.73
C LEU A 418 -2.42 -27.25 -18.25
N ILE A 419 -1.73 -26.48 -19.10
CA ILE A 419 -2.25 -25.18 -19.58
C ILE A 419 -3.45 -25.32 -20.52
N ASN A 420 -3.60 -26.47 -21.19
CA ASN A 420 -4.73 -26.77 -22.07
C ASN A 420 -5.99 -27.20 -21.28
N LYS A 421 -5.93 -27.38 -19.96
CA LYS A 421 -7.10 -27.63 -19.13
C LYS A 421 -7.88 -26.36 -18.93
N GLN A 422 -9.07 -26.28 -19.47
CA GLN A 422 -9.93 -25.07 -19.48
C GLN A 422 -10.25 -24.50 -18.07
N SER A 423 -10.31 -25.37 -17.05
CA SER A 423 -10.69 -25.00 -15.68
C SER A 423 -9.51 -24.51 -14.80
N VAL A 424 -8.27 -24.55 -15.30
CA VAL A 424 -7.09 -24.26 -14.49
C VAL A 424 -6.79 -22.77 -14.52
N ASN A 425 -6.78 -22.12 -13.35
CA ASN A 425 -6.18 -20.81 -13.18
C ASN A 425 -4.75 -20.98 -12.65
N TYR A 426 -3.86 -20.13 -13.10
CA TYR A 426 -2.46 -20.21 -12.67
C TYR A 426 -1.75 -18.85 -12.66
N LEU A 427 -0.69 -18.79 -11.88
CA LEU A 427 0.31 -17.74 -11.91
C LEU A 427 1.62 -18.35 -12.41
N GLN A 428 2.24 -17.72 -13.39
CA GLN A 428 3.43 -18.24 -14.04
C GLN A 428 4.53 -17.20 -14.11
N PHE A 429 5.76 -17.65 -13.90
CA PHE A 429 6.98 -16.93 -14.26
C PHE A 429 7.73 -17.73 -15.32
N THR A 430 8.15 -17.06 -16.38
CA THR A 430 9.01 -17.60 -17.42
C THR A 430 10.35 -16.89 -17.35
N VAL A 431 11.42 -17.64 -17.10
CA VAL A 431 12.78 -17.11 -16.85
C VAL A 431 13.65 -17.42 -18.05
N TYR A 432 14.11 -16.37 -18.72
CA TYR A 432 15.03 -16.43 -19.86
C TYR A 432 16.42 -15.97 -19.44
N GLU A 433 17.38 -16.90 -19.41
CA GLU A 433 18.78 -16.57 -19.15
C GLU A 433 19.48 -16.06 -20.42
N THR A 434 19.21 -16.68 -21.56
CA THR A 434 19.65 -16.25 -22.89
C THR A 434 18.52 -16.43 -23.91
N PRO A 435 18.55 -15.74 -25.06
CA PRO A 435 17.55 -15.96 -26.13
C PRO A 435 17.57 -17.35 -26.77
N GLU A 436 18.70 -18.02 -26.73
CA GLU A 436 18.92 -19.33 -27.35
C GLU A 436 18.58 -20.50 -26.41
N SER A 437 18.56 -20.26 -25.10
CA SER A 437 18.26 -21.30 -24.11
C SER A 437 16.75 -21.52 -23.98
N HIS A 438 16.34 -22.75 -23.69
CA HIS A 438 14.98 -23.01 -23.26
C HIS A 438 14.70 -22.29 -21.93
N PRO A 439 13.56 -21.56 -21.83
CA PRO A 439 13.21 -20.90 -20.59
C PRO A 439 12.84 -21.89 -19.50
N LYS A 440 13.11 -21.54 -18.25
CA LYS A 440 12.54 -22.21 -17.08
C LYS A 440 11.21 -21.60 -16.73
N ILE A 441 10.18 -22.43 -16.62
CA ILE A 441 8.81 -22.00 -16.31
C ILE A 441 8.48 -22.45 -14.91
N HIS A 442 8.10 -21.50 -14.05
CA HIS A 442 7.62 -21.75 -12.70
C HIS A 442 6.12 -21.40 -12.66
N LEU A 443 5.28 -22.41 -12.43
CA LEU A 443 3.82 -22.28 -12.49
C LEU A 443 3.17 -22.81 -11.22
N ALA A 444 2.29 -22.02 -10.62
CA ALA A 444 1.42 -22.41 -9.50
C ALA A 444 -0.04 -22.30 -9.90
N THR A 445 -0.80 -23.36 -9.68
CA THR A 445 -2.25 -23.38 -9.92
C THR A 445 -3.04 -22.90 -8.71
N PHE A 446 -4.23 -22.37 -8.95
CA PHE A 446 -5.18 -22.02 -7.91
C PHE A 446 -6.63 -22.21 -8.38
N ASN A 447 -7.56 -22.39 -7.44
CA ASN A 447 -8.97 -22.61 -7.79
C ASN A 447 -9.68 -21.29 -8.10
N ALA A 448 -10.76 -21.37 -8.90
CA ALA A 448 -11.52 -20.20 -9.31
C ALA A 448 -12.20 -19.44 -8.16
N ASP A 449 -12.45 -20.07 -7.03
CA ASP A 449 -13.03 -19.47 -5.82
C ASP A 449 -11.97 -18.92 -4.84
N GLU A 450 -10.71 -19.24 -5.05
CA GLU A 450 -9.61 -18.74 -4.23
C GLU A 450 -9.21 -17.30 -4.60
N THR A 451 -8.77 -16.58 -3.61
CA THR A 451 -8.21 -15.23 -3.78
C THR A 451 -6.72 -15.32 -4.06
N ILE A 452 -6.24 -14.56 -5.04
CA ILE A 452 -4.80 -14.43 -5.32
C ILE A 452 -4.37 -12.96 -5.17
N ASP A 453 -3.15 -12.76 -4.69
CA ASP A 453 -2.53 -11.43 -4.68
C ASP A 453 -2.08 -11.07 -6.11
N LEU A 454 -2.78 -10.15 -6.74
CA LEU A 454 -2.46 -9.67 -8.10
C LEU A 454 -1.09 -8.97 -8.18
N GLN A 455 -0.54 -8.53 -7.03
CA GLN A 455 0.80 -7.94 -6.95
C GLN A 455 1.89 -8.99 -6.63
N PHE A 456 1.55 -10.27 -6.52
CA PHE A 456 2.50 -11.32 -6.16
C PHE A 456 3.72 -11.34 -7.10
N GLY A 457 3.49 -11.30 -8.42
CA GLY A 457 4.57 -11.26 -9.41
C GLY A 457 5.49 -10.05 -9.22
N ARG A 458 4.91 -8.86 -9.04
CA ARG A 458 5.68 -7.64 -8.77
C ARG A 458 6.43 -7.72 -7.44
N ARG A 459 5.88 -8.38 -6.44
CA ARG A 459 6.51 -8.54 -5.12
C ARG A 459 7.76 -9.41 -5.21
N VAL A 460 7.68 -10.54 -5.92
CA VAL A 460 8.83 -11.42 -6.19
C VAL A 460 9.95 -10.64 -6.88
N LEU A 461 9.62 -9.94 -7.97
CA LEU A 461 10.61 -9.21 -8.77
C LEU A 461 11.12 -7.94 -8.08
N ALA A 462 10.28 -7.25 -7.31
CA ALA A 462 10.73 -6.13 -6.48
C ALA A 462 11.73 -6.57 -5.41
N PHE A 463 11.52 -7.76 -4.82
CA PHE A 463 12.47 -8.34 -3.89
C PHE A 463 13.78 -8.71 -4.58
N LEU A 464 13.72 -9.38 -5.74
CA LEU A 464 14.89 -9.75 -6.55
C LEU A 464 15.72 -8.52 -6.95
N LEU A 465 15.06 -7.44 -7.42
CA LEU A 465 15.69 -6.21 -7.88
C LEU A 465 16.08 -5.25 -6.74
N ASN A 466 15.76 -5.58 -5.48
CA ASN A 466 15.92 -4.72 -4.32
C ASN A 466 15.16 -3.38 -4.44
N LEU A 467 13.94 -3.42 -4.95
CA LEU A 467 13.06 -2.27 -5.19
C LEU A 467 11.73 -2.39 -4.41
N PRO A 468 11.75 -2.57 -3.07
CA PRO A 468 10.55 -2.92 -2.28
C PRO A 468 9.45 -1.84 -2.33
N ARG A 469 9.80 -0.57 -2.60
CA ARG A 469 8.83 0.53 -2.73
C ARG A 469 8.06 0.53 -4.06
N ARG A 470 8.46 -0.32 -5.02
CA ARG A 470 7.85 -0.38 -6.37
C ARG A 470 6.91 -1.57 -6.57
N VAL A 471 6.57 -2.30 -5.52
CA VAL A 471 5.58 -3.39 -5.57
C VAL A 471 4.23 -2.88 -6.07
N LYS A 472 3.70 -1.81 -5.47
CA LYS A 472 2.45 -1.19 -5.92
C LYS A 472 2.73 -0.28 -7.12
N TRP A 473 2.13 -0.58 -8.27
CA TRP A 473 2.34 0.18 -9.51
C TRP A 473 1.88 1.64 -9.41
N ASN A 474 0.84 1.90 -8.61
CA ASN A 474 0.27 3.24 -8.37
C ASN A 474 0.92 3.97 -7.17
N SER A 475 2.05 3.49 -6.67
CA SER A 475 2.80 4.21 -5.62
C SER A 475 3.46 5.48 -6.20
N THR A 476 3.65 6.50 -5.37
CA THR A 476 4.35 7.74 -5.74
C THR A 476 5.75 7.49 -6.31
N THR A 477 6.40 6.37 -5.93
CA THR A 477 7.71 5.95 -6.46
C THR A 477 7.62 5.43 -7.91
N CYS A 478 6.45 4.90 -8.32
CA CYS A 478 6.24 4.32 -9.65
C CYS A 478 5.54 5.27 -10.60
N LEU A 479 4.65 6.14 -10.10
CA LEU A 479 3.85 7.04 -10.94
C LEU A 479 4.74 7.98 -11.74
N GLN A 480 4.40 8.14 -13.01
CA GLN A 480 5.02 9.03 -13.97
C GLN A 480 3.98 10.02 -14.47
N THR A 481 4.40 11.20 -14.86
CA THR A 481 3.54 12.15 -15.60
C THR A 481 3.36 11.65 -17.03
N LYS A 482 2.28 12.07 -17.70
CA LYS A 482 2.03 11.73 -19.11
C LYS A 482 3.24 12.04 -20.01
N GLN A 483 3.93 13.16 -19.76
CA GLN A 483 5.14 13.53 -20.50
C GLN A 483 6.30 12.55 -20.25
N GLN A 484 6.48 12.09 -19.01
CA GLN A 484 7.51 11.09 -18.69
C GLN A 484 7.17 9.73 -19.34
N GLU A 485 5.89 9.32 -19.29
CA GLU A 485 5.40 8.09 -19.94
C GLU A 485 5.63 8.17 -21.46
N SER A 486 5.29 9.28 -22.12
CA SER A 486 5.54 9.48 -23.57
C SER A 486 7.03 9.41 -23.91
N THR A 487 7.89 10.09 -23.13
CA THR A 487 9.35 10.07 -23.34
C THR A 487 9.92 8.65 -23.14
N GLU A 488 9.45 7.93 -22.16
CA GLU A 488 9.82 6.53 -21.90
C GLU A 488 9.43 5.65 -23.10
N THR A 489 8.20 5.83 -23.61
CA THR A 489 7.68 5.09 -24.76
C THR A 489 8.46 5.38 -26.04
N GLU A 490 8.76 6.64 -26.35
CA GLU A 490 9.59 7.02 -27.51
C GLU A 490 10.97 6.38 -27.47
N LYS A 491 11.62 6.40 -26.30
CA LYS A 491 12.91 5.73 -26.11
C LYS A 491 12.79 4.22 -26.29
N PHE A 492 11.72 3.62 -25.76
CA PHE A 492 11.47 2.19 -25.89
C PHE A 492 11.23 1.80 -27.36
N GLN A 493 10.40 2.55 -28.09
CA GLN A 493 10.17 2.37 -29.52
C GLN A 493 11.49 2.41 -30.31
N LYS A 494 12.34 3.40 -30.04
CA LYS A 494 13.66 3.51 -30.66
C LYS A 494 14.55 2.31 -30.35
N ALA A 495 14.51 1.82 -29.12
CA ALA A 495 15.28 0.64 -28.68
C ALA A 495 14.78 -0.65 -29.33
N TYR A 496 13.46 -0.80 -29.45
CA TYR A 496 12.79 -1.99 -29.95
C TYR A 496 12.72 -2.08 -31.50
N LYS A 497 12.95 -0.99 -32.21
CA LYS A 497 12.78 -0.86 -33.67
C LYS A 497 13.36 -2.03 -34.48
N ASP A 498 14.58 -2.48 -34.14
CA ASP A 498 15.28 -3.55 -34.85
C ASP A 498 14.78 -4.97 -34.47
N TYR A 499 13.91 -5.05 -33.46
CA TYR A 499 13.33 -6.28 -32.91
C TYR A 499 11.82 -6.35 -33.12
N ASP A 500 11.21 -5.28 -33.66
CA ASP A 500 9.78 -5.18 -33.83
C ASP A 500 9.28 -6.11 -34.94
N ILE A 501 8.50 -7.11 -34.54
CA ILE A 501 7.98 -8.14 -35.43
C ILE A 501 6.68 -7.71 -36.13
N SER A 502 6.04 -6.63 -35.69
CA SER A 502 4.81 -6.14 -36.32
C SER A 502 5.01 -5.79 -37.81
N ILE A 503 6.22 -5.39 -38.19
CA ILE A 503 6.60 -5.05 -39.57
C ILE A 503 6.61 -6.28 -40.49
N THR A 504 6.80 -7.47 -39.94
CA THR A 504 6.85 -8.73 -40.68
C THR A 504 5.50 -9.46 -40.72
N GLU A 505 4.53 -9.04 -39.92
CA GLU A 505 3.15 -9.57 -39.90
C GLU A 505 2.20 -8.81 -40.87
N SER A 506 2.69 -7.74 -41.51
CA SER A 506 1.91 -6.90 -42.46
C SER A 506 1.88 -7.44 -43.89
#